data_b1b8f0415df8c8157f57801a86840bec
#
_entry.id   b1b8f0415df8c8157f57801a86840bec
#
_cell.length_a   1.000
_cell.length_b   1.000
_cell.length_c   1.000
_cell.angle_alpha   90.00
_cell.angle_beta   90.00
_cell.angle_gamma   90.00
#
_symmetry.space_group_name_H-M   'P 1'
#
loop_
_entity.id
_entity.type
_entity.pdbx_description
1 polymer ?
#
loop_
_entity_poly.entity_id
_entity_poly.type
_entity_poly.pdbx_seq_one_letter_code
_entity_poly.pdbx_strand_id
1 'polypeptide(L)'
;AEEYLKMKQYQRKIKNITGFKPFPGTLNLRSSKEEVKNTLSQVDSIRISSFSFEGEEYSGVDVYPARVQGHDAAVLRMDVTDYGPEVVEIAAKHKLRETLDIQDGDKIKVDVKNQFQSESS
;
A
#
# COMPACT_ATOMS: atom_id res chain seq x y z
N ALA A 1 -2.77 -8.83 -2.01
CA ALA A 1 -3.68 -7.67 -2.00
C ALA A 1 -4.35 -7.39 -3.35
N GLU A 2 -3.85 -7.96 -4.43
CA GLU A 2 -4.43 -7.73 -5.76
C GLU A 2 -5.91 -8.07 -5.82
N GLU A 3 -6.33 -9.21 -5.24
CA GLU A 3 -7.72 -9.60 -5.20
C GLU A 3 -8.58 -8.61 -4.40
N TYR A 4 -8.02 -8.07 -3.32
CA TYR A 4 -8.72 -7.09 -2.49
C TYR A 4 -8.87 -5.76 -3.20
N LEU A 5 -7.88 -5.35 -3.99
CA LEU A 5 -7.94 -4.08 -4.73
C LEU A 5 -8.97 -4.09 -5.84
N LYS A 6 -9.42 -5.25 -6.28
CA LYS A 6 -10.52 -5.38 -7.24
C LYS A 6 -11.89 -5.15 -6.59
N MET A 7 -11.97 -5.22 -5.26
CA MET A 7 -13.22 -5.03 -4.54
C MET A 7 -13.53 -3.54 -4.34
N LYS A 8 -14.73 -3.13 -4.67
CA LYS A 8 -15.16 -1.73 -4.57
C LYS A 8 -15.05 -1.18 -3.15
N GLN A 9 -15.27 -2.02 -2.15
CA GLN A 9 -15.20 -1.63 -0.75
C GLN A 9 -13.80 -1.15 -0.37
N TYR A 10 -12.77 -1.92 -0.73
CA TYR A 10 -11.39 -1.53 -0.47
C TYR A 10 -10.98 -0.33 -1.33
N GLN A 11 -11.35 -0.32 -2.60
CA GLN A 11 -11.02 0.79 -3.50
C GLN A 11 -11.55 2.12 -2.95
N ARG A 12 -12.79 2.13 -2.47
CA ARG A 12 -13.41 3.33 -1.91
C ARG A 12 -12.69 3.78 -0.65
N LYS A 13 -12.39 2.86 0.26
CA LYS A 13 -11.70 3.17 1.51
C LYS A 13 -10.28 3.68 1.27
N ILE A 14 -9.55 3.06 0.36
CA ILE A 14 -8.21 3.48 -0.01
C ILE A 14 -8.24 4.85 -0.68
N LYS A 15 -9.21 5.10 -1.56
CA LYS A 15 -9.38 6.40 -2.18
C LYS A 15 -9.64 7.51 -1.16
N ASN A 16 -10.45 7.24 -0.14
CA ASN A 16 -10.73 8.20 0.92
C ASN A 16 -9.46 8.56 1.72
N ILE A 17 -8.56 7.61 1.88
CA ILE A 17 -7.30 7.80 2.61
C ILE A 17 -6.25 8.49 1.75
N THR A 18 -6.08 8.04 0.51
CA THR A 18 -4.96 8.44 -0.35
C THR A 18 -5.31 9.56 -1.33
N GLY A 19 -6.59 9.75 -1.62
CA GLY A 19 -7.07 10.69 -2.63
C GLY A 19 -7.08 10.13 -4.05
N PHE A 20 -6.59 8.91 -4.28
CA PHE A 20 -6.63 8.28 -5.59
C PHE A 20 -7.31 6.92 -5.56
N LYS A 21 -8.01 6.59 -6.66
CA LYS A 21 -8.55 5.24 -6.85
C LYS A 21 -7.41 4.32 -7.24
N PRO A 22 -7.12 3.27 -6.44
CA PRO A 22 -5.99 2.40 -6.74
C PRO A 22 -6.24 1.56 -8.01
N PHE A 23 -5.20 1.37 -8.78
CA PHE A 23 -5.17 0.36 -9.83
C PHE A 23 -5.38 -1.01 -9.17
N PRO A 24 -6.18 -1.93 -9.77
CA PRO A 24 -6.54 -3.20 -9.14
C PRO A 24 -5.42 -4.25 -9.15
N GLY A 25 -4.18 -3.83 -9.07
CA GLY A 25 -3.01 -4.69 -8.94
C GLY A 25 -2.00 -4.01 -8.04
N THR A 26 -1.18 -4.80 -7.35
CA THR A 26 -0.12 -4.27 -6.52
C THR A 26 1.25 -4.50 -7.14
N LEU A 27 2.17 -3.59 -6.85
CA LEU A 27 3.59 -3.82 -7.08
C LEU A 27 4.15 -4.43 -5.80
N ASN A 28 4.72 -5.62 -5.89
CA ASN A 28 5.31 -6.29 -4.75
C ASN A 28 6.81 -6.09 -4.78
N LEU A 29 7.33 -5.48 -3.74
CA LEU A 29 8.76 -5.25 -3.57
C LEU A 29 9.28 -6.11 -2.43
N ARG A 30 10.53 -6.54 -2.54
CA ARG A 30 11.15 -7.36 -1.51
C ARG A 30 12.29 -6.59 -0.85
N SER A 31 12.25 -6.56 0.47
CA SER A 31 13.30 -5.95 1.29
C SER A 31 13.59 -6.88 2.47
N SER A 32 14.53 -6.52 3.34
CA SER A 32 14.72 -7.31 4.55
C SER A 32 13.57 -7.07 5.52
N LYS A 33 13.23 -8.10 6.30
CA LYS A 33 12.22 -8.01 7.35
C LYS A 33 12.51 -6.85 8.31
N GLU A 34 13.77 -6.71 8.69
CA GLU A 34 14.20 -5.67 9.63
C GLU A 34 14.04 -4.27 9.07
N GLU A 35 14.43 -4.08 7.81
CA GLU A 35 14.32 -2.79 7.14
C GLU A 35 12.86 -2.36 7.00
N VAL A 36 11.98 -3.27 6.60
CA VAL A 36 10.55 -2.99 6.49
C VAL A 36 9.99 -2.59 7.85
N LYS A 37 10.27 -3.38 8.87
CA LYS A 37 9.80 -3.12 10.24
C LYS A 37 10.30 -1.77 10.76
N ASN A 38 11.59 -1.49 10.59
CA ASN A 38 12.17 -0.24 11.08
C ASN A 38 11.60 0.98 10.37
N THR A 39 11.44 0.89 9.06
CA THR A 39 10.90 1.99 8.27
C THR A 39 9.45 2.29 8.64
N LEU A 40 8.61 1.26 8.68
CA LEU A 40 7.18 1.45 8.94
C LEU A 40 6.89 1.82 10.39
N SER A 41 7.74 1.42 11.34
CA SER A 41 7.55 1.78 12.75
C SER A 41 7.77 3.27 13.04
N GLN A 42 8.40 4.00 12.13
CA GLN A 42 8.70 5.41 12.29
C GLN A 42 7.61 6.33 11.75
N VAL A 43 6.58 5.77 11.13
CA VAL A 43 5.49 6.55 10.53
C VAL A 43 4.16 5.99 10.98
N ASP A 44 3.15 6.85 10.96
CA ASP A 44 1.79 6.45 11.29
C ASP A 44 1.09 5.87 10.07
N SER A 45 0.35 4.80 10.29
CA SER A 45 -0.55 4.25 9.27
C SER A 45 -1.96 4.79 9.48
N ILE A 46 -2.77 4.66 8.44
CA ILE A 46 -4.21 4.85 8.53
C ILE A 46 -4.84 3.47 8.44
N ARG A 47 -5.61 3.12 9.44
CA ARG A 47 -6.18 1.78 9.55
C ARG A 47 -7.53 1.67 8.87
N ILE A 48 -7.66 0.67 7.99
CA ILE A 48 -8.96 0.16 7.55
C ILE A 48 -9.26 -1.04 8.43
N SER A 49 -10.23 -0.90 9.34
CA SER A 49 -10.63 -2.00 10.23
C SER A 49 -11.29 -3.11 9.43
N SER A 50 -11.18 -4.35 9.92
CA SER A 50 -11.91 -5.46 9.32
C SER A 50 -13.41 -5.15 9.28
N PHE A 51 -14.10 -5.64 8.27
CA PHE A 51 -15.52 -5.37 8.09
C PHE A 51 -16.23 -6.56 7.46
N SER A 52 -17.57 -6.56 7.58
CA SER A 52 -18.42 -7.55 6.94
C SER A 52 -19.24 -6.88 5.84
N PHE A 53 -19.41 -7.56 4.74
CA PHE A 53 -20.24 -7.10 3.64
C PHE A 53 -20.90 -8.30 2.95
N GLU A 54 -22.23 -8.26 2.84
CA GLU A 54 -23.02 -9.34 2.22
C GLU A 54 -22.70 -10.72 2.80
N GLY A 55 -22.51 -10.79 4.12
CA GLY A 55 -22.27 -12.05 4.82
C GLY A 55 -20.83 -12.54 4.80
N GLU A 56 -19.93 -11.81 4.16
CA GLU A 56 -18.50 -12.17 4.12
C GLU A 56 -17.67 -11.24 4.99
N GLU A 57 -16.62 -11.82 5.58
CA GLU A 57 -15.67 -11.09 6.40
C GLU A 57 -14.47 -10.64 5.57
N TYR A 58 -14.06 -9.38 5.75
CA TYR A 58 -12.88 -8.81 5.08
C TYR A 58 -11.86 -8.35 6.12
N SER A 59 -10.60 -8.70 5.90
CA SER A 59 -9.54 -8.38 6.83
C SER A 59 -9.22 -6.89 6.84
N GLY A 60 -8.65 -6.42 7.96
CA GLY A 60 -8.15 -5.07 8.08
C GLY A 60 -6.85 -4.86 7.31
N VAL A 61 -6.56 -3.60 7.05
CA VAL A 61 -5.36 -3.17 6.31
C VAL A 61 -4.80 -1.93 6.95
N ASP A 62 -3.49 -1.91 7.18
CA ASP A 62 -2.78 -0.68 7.50
C ASP A 62 -2.29 -0.04 6.21
N VAL A 63 -2.66 1.22 6.00
CA VAL A 63 -2.33 1.99 4.80
C VAL A 63 -1.31 3.06 5.16
N TYR A 64 -0.16 3.02 4.50
CA TYR A 64 0.90 4.00 4.68
C TYR A 64 1.03 4.83 3.41
N PRO A 65 0.60 6.10 3.41
CA PRO A 65 0.85 6.97 2.25
C PRO A 65 2.33 7.01 1.93
N ALA A 66 2.64 6.94 0.65
CA ALA A 66 4.03 6.79 0.19
C ALA A 66 4.23 7.43 -1.18
N ARG A 67 5.47 7.50 -1.60
CA ARG A 67 5.86 7.84 -2.97
C ARG A 67 6.85 6.80 -3.47
N VAL A 68 6.66 6.38 -4.70
CA VAL A 68 7.57 5.46 -5.39
C VAL A 68 8.13 6.23 -6.58
N GLN A 69 9.42 6.57 -6.51
CA GLN A 69 10.11 7.34 -7.54
C GLN A 69 9.29 8.57 -7.98
N GLY A 70 8.77 9.32 -6.99
CA GLY A 70 8.01 10.54 -7.23
C GLY A 70 6.53 10.36 -7.53
N HIS A 71 6.03 9.13 -7.66
CA HIS A 71 4.62 8.85 -7.90
C HIS A 71 3.87 8.57 -6.60
N ASP A 72 2.69 9.14 -6.45
CA ASP A 72 1.85 8.90 -5.28
C ASP A 72 1.44 7.42 -5.22
N ALA A 73 1.59 6.84 -4.04
CA ALA A 73 1.36 5.42 -3.81
C ALA A 73 0.95 5.19 -2.35
N ALA A 74 0.73 3.95 -2.00
CA ALA A 74 0.49 3.54 -0.63
C ALA A 74 1.09 2.17 -0.38
N VAL A 75 1.75 2.01 0.76
CA VAL A 75 2.15 0.70 1.25
C VAL A 75 0.94 0.10 1.96
N LEU A 76 0.59 -1.13 1.61
CA LEU A 76 -0.50 -1.87 2.21
C LEU A 76 0.04 -3.01 3.06
N ARG A 77 -0.38 -3.06 4.32
CA ARG A 77 -0.07 -4.18 5.23
C ARG A 77 -1.39 -4.83 5.62
N MET A 78 -1.70 -5.94 4.95
CA MET A 78 -2.91 -6.71 5.21
C MET A 78 -2.73 -7.52 6.49
N ASP A 79 -3.79 -7.62 7.31
CA ASP A 79 -3.78 -8.50 8.49
C ASP A 79 -3.61 -9.96 8.09
N VAL A 80 -4.22 -10.33 6.96
CA VAL A 80 -4.11 -11.68 6.38
C VAL A 80 -3.45 -11.55 5.02
N THR A 81 -2.30 -12.17 4.85
CA THR A 81 -1.54 -12.11 3.59
C THR A 81 -0.82 -13.43 3.35
N ASP A 82 -0.63 -13.77 2.07
CA ASP A 82 0.14 -14.93 1.65
C ASP A 82 1.65 -14.64 1.60
N TYR A 83 2.03 -13.38 1.81
CA TYR A 83 3.43 -12.97 1.74
C TYR A 83 4.05 -12.86 3.11
N GLY A 84 5.36 -13.11 3.19
CA GLY A 84 6.13 -12.88 4.39
C GLY A 84 6.36 -11.40 4.69
N PRO A 85 6.90 -11.08 5.88
CA PRO A 85 7.10 -9.69 6.31
C PRO A 85 8.16 -8.93 5.49
N GLU A 86 8.95 -9.62 4.68
CA GLU A 86 9.93 -9.02 3.79
C GLU A 86 9.33 -8.47 2.50
N VAL A 87 8.06 -8.77 2.22
CA VAL A 87 7.37 -8.31 1.01
C VAL A 87 6.57 -7.05 1.33
N VAL A 88 6.78 -6.02 0.53
CA VAL A 88 6.05 -4.76 0.62
C VAL A 88 5.11 -4.66 -0.57
N GLU A 89 3.82 -4.58 -0.30
CA GLU A 89 2.79 -4.42 -1.33
C GLU A 89 2.49 -2.95 -1.53
N ILE A 90 2.59 -2.50 -2.77
CA ILE A 90 2.41 -1.09 -3.15
C ILE A 90 1.17 -0.97 -4.03
N ALA A 91 0.25 -0.10 -3.61
CA ALA A 91 -0.89 0.33 -4.43
C ALA A 91 -0.60 1.70 -5.03
N ALA A 92 -1.08 1.94 -6.23
CA ALA A 92 -0.93 3.25 -6.88
C ALA A 92 -2.10 3.50 -7.84
N LYS A 93 -2.21 4.72 -8.32
CA LYS A 93 -3.24 5.10 -9.28
C LYS A 93 -3.07 4.38 -10.62
N HIS A 94 -1.82 4.15 -11.01
CA HIS A 94 -1.47 3.49 -12.26
C HIS A 94 -0.67 2.22 -12.00
N LYS A 95 -0.59 1.35 -12.99
CA LYS A 95 0.25 0.15 -12.88
C LYS A 95 1.72 0.57 -12.94
N LEU A 96 2.36 0.65 -11.77
CA LEU A 96 3.72 1.19 -11.65
C LEU A 96 4.76 0.39 -12.44
N ARG A 97 4.59 -0.92 -12.55
CA ARG A 97 5.52 -1.75 -13.34
C ARG A 97 5.60 -1.26 -14.78
N GLU A 98 4.48 -0.83 -15.35
CA GLU A 98 4.45 -0.27 -16.71
C GLU A 98 4.86 1.20 -16.73
N THR A 99 4.30 2.00 -15.82
CA THR A 99 4.58 3.44 -15.77
C THR A 99 6.05 3.74 -15.56
N LEU A 100 6.73 2.96 -14.74
CA LEU A 100 8.15 3.14 -14.40
C LEU A 100 9.08 2.18 -15.13
N ASP A 101 8.54 1.35 -16.02
CA ASP A 101 9.31 0.33 -16.74
C ASP A 101 10.16 -0.54 -15.80
N ILE A 102 9.51 -1.06 -14.74
CA ILE A 102 10.18 -1.85 -13.72
C ILE A 102 10.39 -3.29 -14.21
N GLN A 103 11.63 -3.74 -14.14
CA GLN A 103 12.03 -5.10 -14.45
C GLN A 103 12.30 -5.88 -13.15
N ASP A 104 12.20 -7.20 -13.19
CA ASP A 104 12.53 -8.05 -12.06
C ASP A 104 13.98 -7.79 -11.60
N GLY A 105 14.14 -7.61 -10.31
CA GLY A 105 15.45 -7.33 -9.73
C GLY A 105 15.83 -5.86 -9.67
N ASP A 106 15.04 -4.96 -10.24
CA ASP A 106 15.30 -3.52 -10.16
C ASP A 106 15.21 -3.03 -8.72
N LYS A 107 16.07 -2.10 -8.36
CA LYS A 107 16.03 -1.43 -7.07
C LYS A 107 15.10 -0.24 -7.16
N ILE A 108 14.08 -0.25 -6.29
CA ILE A 108 13.02 0.77 -6.30
C ILE A 108 13.04 1.51 -4.96
N LYS A 109 13.09 2.83 -5.04
CA LYS A 109 13.04 3.67 -3.85
C LYS A 109 11.59 3.93 -3.47
N VAL A 110 11.24 3.62 -2.21
CA VAL A 110 9.93 3.89 -1.63
C VAL A 110 10.10 4.87 -0.48
N ASP A 111 9.49 6.03 -0.58
CA ASP A 111 9.47 7.03 0.48
C ASP A 111 8.12 6.96 1.18
N VAL A 112 8.11 6.63 2.46
CA VAL A 112 6.89 6.55 3.24
C VAL A 112 6.63 7.91 3.88
N LYS A 113 5.50 8.53 3.56
CA LYS A 113 5.13 9.85 4.04
C LYS A 113 4.55 9.77 5.44
N ASN A 114 4.92 10.72 6.30
CA ASN A 114 4.19 10.98 7.52
C ASN A 114 2.99 11.84 7.17
N GLN A 115 1.79 11.37 7.51
CA GLN A 115 0.54 12.05 7.14
C GLN A 115 0.41 13.47 7.70
N PHE A 116 1.12 13.78 8.79
CA PHE A 116 1.04 15.10 9.41
C PHE A 116 1.89 16.16 8.71
N GLN A 117 2.80 15.75 7.85
CA GLN A 117 3.63 16.71 7.10
C GLN A 117 2.85 17.49 6.07
N SER A 118 1.73 16.99 5.62
CA SER A 118 0.91 17.67 4.61
C SER A 118 0.22 18.91 5.15
N GLU A 119 0.17 19.09 6.46
CA GLU A 119 -0.53 20.21 7.09
C GLU A 119 0.35 21.44 7.30
N SER A 120 1.64 21.30 7.11
CA SER A 120 2.58 22.37 7.44
C SER A 120 2.75 23.42 6.36
N SER A 121 2.04 23.30 5.26
CA SER A 121 2.13 24.23 4.14
C SER A 121 1.40 25.55 4.37
#